data_ecae634a116d1aad694d7956a66d1d7e
#
_entry.id   ecae634a116d1aad694d7956a66d1d7e
#
_cell.length_a   1.000
_cell.length_b   1.000
_cell.length_c   1.000
_cell.angle_alpha   90.00
_cell.angle_beta   90.00
_cell.angle_gamma   90.00
#
_symmetry.space_group_name_H-M   'P 1'
#
loop_
_entity.id
_entity.type
_entity.pdbx_description
1 polymer ?
#
loop_
_entity_poly.entity_id
_entity_poly.type
_entity_poly.pdbx_seq_one_letter_code
_entity_poly.pdbx_strand_id
1 'polypeptide(L)'
;MKAGKEGMALIFHSGSYDRIYHGLSIALAALALGRETRCFFTYWALEYVKKDRGPDLQLNDEGKAQEKLIRKSIADGHILNVKELLSQLKAMGGKVYACSSSMGLLNISRDELTAEVDKSMGLTTFLTETKNSQILFI
;
A
#
# COMPACT_ATOMS: atom_id res chain seq x y z
N MET A 1 -29.54 0.74 -16.32
CA MET A 1 -28.60 0.81 -15.18
C MET A 1 -27.21 1.22 -15.64
N LYS A 2 -26.64 2.16 -15.00
CA LYS A 2 -25.30 2.62 -15.36
C LYS A 2 -24.28 1.59 -14.88
N ALA A 3 -23.44 1.10 -15.77
CA ALA A 3 -22.34 0.22 -15.38
C ALA A 3 -21.39 1.01 -14.49
N GLY A 4 -21.03 0.44 -13.33
CA GLY A 4 -20.01 1.01 -12.47
C GLY A 4 -18.64 0.92 -13.13
N LYS A 5 -17.72 1.78 -12.70
CA LYS A 5 -16.33 1.67 -13.13
C LYS A 5 -15.70 0.41 -12.55
N GLU A 6 -14.83 -0.22 -13.32
CA GLU A 6 -14.05 -1.34 -12.83
C GLU A 6 -13.23 -0.92 -11.59
N GLY A 7 -13.26 -1.72 -10.55
CA GLY A 7 -12.47 -1.46 -9.36
C GLY A 7 -10.96 -1.62 -9.61
N MET A 8 -10.17 -1.13 -8.68
CA MET A 8 -8.73 -1.28 -8.70
C MET A 8 -8.30 -2.06 -7.44
N ALA A 9 -7.56 -3.14 -7.64
CA ALA A 9 -7.00 -3.93 -6.55
C ALA A 9 -5.49 -3.97 -6.71
N LEU A 10 -4.76 -3.52 -5.70
CA LEU A 10 -3.30 -3.49 -5.73
C LEU A 10 -2.75 -4.44 -4.67
N ILE A 11 -1.90 -5.35 -5.11
CA ILE A 11 -1.19 -6.26 -4.22
C ILE A 11 0.24 -5.75 -4.07
N PHE A 12 0.55 -5.24 -2.88
CA PHE A 12 1.88 -4.72 -2.54
C PHE A 12 2.71 -5.83 -1.94
N HIS A 13 3.77 -6.21 -2.61
CA HIS A 13 4.68 -7.26 -2.15
C HIS A 13 6.07 -6.69 -1.85
N SER A 14 6.52 -5.75 -2.65
CA SER A 14 7.86 -5.18 -2.55
C SER A 14 8.07 -4.39 -1.26
N GLY A 15 9.27 -4.45 -0.71
CA GLY A 15 9.69 -3.58 0.38
C GLY A 15 10.38 -2.31 -0.09
N SER A 16 10.47 -2.09 -1.40
CA SER A 16 11.14 -0.90 -1.94
C SER A 16 10.22 0.31 -1.91
N TYR A 17 10.73 1.41 -1.37
CA TYR A 17 9.98 2.66 -1.20
C TYR A 17 9.36 3.16 -2.50
N ASP A 18 10.12 3.15 -3.58
CA ASP A 18 9.66 3.66 -4.88
C ASP A 18 8.46 2.87 -5.40
N ARG A 19 8.45 1.57 -5.22
CA ARG A 19 7.32 0.72 -5.62
C ARG A 19 6.09 0.99 -4.76
N ILE A 20 6.29 1.10 -3.46
CA ILE A 20 5.19 1.40 -2.53
C ILE A 20 4.61 2.78 -2.83
N TYR A 21 5.48 3.78 -2.97
CA TYR A 21 5.05 5.14 -3.27
C TYR A 21 4.26 5.20 -4.57
N HIS A 22 4.80 4.61 -5.63
CA HIS A 22 4.14 4.64 -6.93
C HIS A 22 2.82 3.86 -6.93
N GLY A 23 2.80 2.69 -6.29
CA GLY A 23 1.57 1.92 -6.16
C GLY A 23 0.48 2.69 -5.40
N LEU A 24 0.83 3.36 -4.31
CA LEU A 24 -0.13 4.20 -3.58
C LEU A 24 -0.58 5.40 -4.43
N SER A 25 0.31 5.96 -5.25
CA SER A 25 -0.05 7.02 -6.18
C SER A 25 -1.08 6.53 -7.22
N ILE A 26 -0.91 5.31 -7.73
CA ILE A 26 -1.89 4.69 -8.62
C ILE A 26 -3.23 4.51 -7.91
N ALA A 27 -3.20 4.06 -6.66
CA ALA A 27 -4.41 3.87 -5.86
C ALA A 27 -5.17 5.19 -5.66
N LEU A 28 -4.44 6.26 -5.33
CA LEU A 28 -5.05 7.58 -5.16
C LEU A 28 -5.64 8.11 -6.46
N ALA A 29 -4.95 7.90 -7.58
CA ALA A 29 -5.45 8.29 -8.90
C ALA A 29 -6.72 7.51 -9.25
N ALA A 30 -6.78 6.22 -8.96
CA ALA A 30 -7.97 5.40 -9.18
C ALA A 30 -9.16 5.91 -8.36
N LEU A 31 -8.94 6.26 -7.09
CA LEU A 31 -9.97 6.84 -6.24
C LEU A 31 -10.46 8.18 -6.79
N ALA A 32 -9.55 9.04 -7.25
CA ALA A 32 -9.91 10.31 -7.86
C ALA A 32 -10.76 10.13 -9.12
N LEU A 33 -10.58 9.02 -9.83
CA LEU A 33 -11.40 8.66 -11.01
C LEU A 33 -12.72 7.99 -10.62
N GLY A 34 -13.01 7.88 -9.34
CA GLY A 34 -14.26 7.27 -8.87
C GLY A 34 -14.26 5.74 -8.88
N ARG A 35 -13.09 5.12 -8.93
CA ARG A 35 -12.98 3.66 -8.89
C ARG A 35 -12.84 3.18 -7.44
N GLU A 36 -13.57 2.12 -7.11
CA GLU A 36 -13.39 1.44 -5.82
C GLU A 36 -11.99 0.84 -5.77
N THR A 37 -11.23 1.17 -4.72
CA THR A 37 -9.82 0.82 -4.65
C THR A 37 -9.50 0.10 -3.36
N ARG A 38 -8.84 -1.05 -3.48
CA ARG A 38 -8.44 -1.90 -2.37
C ARG A 38 -6.96 -2.25 -2.50
N CYS A 39 -6.22 -2.07 -1.40
CA CYS A 39 -4.79 -2.31 -1.31
C CYS A 39 -4.55 -3.47 -0.35
N PHE A 40 -3.75 -4.44 -0.77
CA PHE A 40 -3.44 -5.65 0.00
C PHE A 40 -1.93 -5.72 0.20
N PHE A 41 -1.50 -5.62 1.46
CA PHE A 41 -0.08 -5.62 1.81
C PHE A 41 0.35 -7.02 2.24
N THR A 42 1.38 -7.53 1.58
CA THR A 42 1.91 -8.86 1.81
C THR A 42 3.44 -8.80 1.86
N TYR A 43 4.07 -9.81 2.46
CA TYR A 43 5.53 -9.94 2.56
C TYR A 43 6.21 -8.64 3.02
N TRP A 44 7.18 -8.17 2.25
CA TRP A 44 8.04 -7.05 2.63
C TRP A 44 7.29 -5.72 2.72
N ALA A 45 6.20 -5.61 1.98
CA ALA A 45 5.36 -4.40 2.01
C ALA A 45 4.66 -4.22 3.35
N LEU A 46 4.48 -5.27 4.15
CA LEU A 46 3.87 -5.18 5.47
C LEU A 46 4.60 -4.21 6.40
N GLU A 47 5.90 -4.03 6.20
CA GLU A 47 6.67 -3.07 7.00
C GLU A 47 6.08 -1.66 6.95
N TYR A 48 5.47 -1.28 5.83
CA TYR A 48 4.92 0.06 5.64
C TYR A 48 3.59 0.29 6.36
N VAL A 49 2.96 -0.76 6.82
CA VAL A 49 1.71 -0.68 7.58
C VAL A 49 1.89 -1.08 9.05
N LYS A 50 3.12 -1.13 9.53
CA LYS A 50 3.43 -1.34 10.95
C LYS A 50 3.56 0.00 11.67
N LYS A 51 3.12 0.04 12.93
CA LYS A 51 3.13 1.26 13.75
C LYS A 51 4.53 1.81 13.99
N ASP A 52 5.48 0.92 14.26
CA ASP A 52 6.82 1.28 14.73
C ASP A 52 7.84 1.18 13.60
N ARG A 53 7.44 1.59 12.42
CA ARG A 53 8.38 1.60 11.30
C ARG A 53 9.43 2.69 11.52
N GLY A 54 10.70 2.32 11.36
CA GLY A 54 11.82 3.25 11.39
C GLY A 54 11.84 4.17 10.16
N PRO A 55 12.98 4.79 9.84
CA PRO A 55 13.08 5.67 8.66
C PRO A 55 12.50 4.97 7.43
N ASP A 56 11.59 5.65 6.77
CA ASP A 56 10.71 5.03 5.77
C ASP A 56 11.38 4.65 4.46
N LEU A 57 12.58 5.13 4.21
CA LEU A 57 13.19 4.93 2.92
C LEU A 57 14.04 3.67 2.88
N GLN A 58 13.56 2.69 2.15
CA GLN A 58 14.31 1.48 1.85
C GLN A 58 14.16 1.23 0.35
N LEU A 59 15.28 1.27 -0.37
CA LEU A 59 15.29 1.09 -1.81
C LEU A 59 15.99 -0.20 -2.19
N ASN A 60 15.49 -0.86 -3.24
CA ASN A 60 16.19 -1.98 -3.87
C ASN A 60 17.39 -1.44 -4.68
N ASP A 61 18.15 -2.35 -5.29
CA ASP A 61 19.38 -2.00 -5.99
C ASP A 61 19.17 -0.98 -7.12
N GLU A 62 18.02 -1.01 -7.78
CA GLU A 62 17.70 -0.07 -8.87
C GLU A 62 17.65 1.38 -8.39
N GLY A 63 17.19 1.58 -7.16
CA GLY A 63 16.96 2.93 -6.63
C GLY A 63 18.07 3.46 -5.75
N LYS A 64 19.04 2.63 -5.35
CA LYS A 64 20.02 3.00 -4.33
C LYS A 64 20.88 4.21 -4.72
N ALA A 65 21.20 4.35 -5.97
CA ALA A 65 22.01 5.49 -6.44
C ALA A 65 21.32 6.84 -6.20
N GLN A 66 20.00 6.86 -6.10
CA GLN A 66 19.20 8.07 -5.90
C GLN A 66 18.70 8.24 -4.46
N GLU A 67 19.12 7.39 -3.54
CA GLU A 67 18.60 7.37 -2.18
C GLU A 67 18.73 8.73 -1.48
N LYS A 68 19.89 9.37 -1.58
CA LYS A 68 20.12 10.67 -0.94
C LYS A 68 19.19 11.74 -1.47
N LEU A 69 18.98 11.76 -2.79
CA LEU A 69 18.09 12.72 -3.43
C LEU A 69 16.66 12.54 -2.96
N ILE A 70 16.18 11.29 -2.88
CA ILE A 70 14.82 10.98 -2.45
C ILE A 70 14.64 11.35 -0.98
N ARG A 71 15.62 11.01 -0.11
CA ARG A 71 15.57 11.39 1.32
C ARG A 71 15.44 12.90 1.49
N LYS A 72 16.21 13.64 0.72
CA LYS A 72 16.14 15.11 0.76
C LYS A 72 14.77 15.61 0.35
N SER A 73 14.20 15.07 -0.71
CA SER A 73 12.87 15.47 -1.19
C SER A 73 11.78 15.20 -0.14
N ILE A 74 11.86 14.07 0.56
CA ILE A 74 10.93 13.78 1.65
C ILE A 74 11.12 14.75 2.81
N ALA A 75 12.37 14.98 3.22
CA ALA A 75 12.68 15.88 4.33
C ALA A 75 12.26 17.33 4.03
N ASP A 76 12.41 17.76 2.78
CA ASP A 76 12.04 19.11 2.34
C ASP A 76 10.53 19.26 2.07
N GLY A 77 9.76 18.19 2.21
CA GLY A 77 8.31 18.22 2.00
C GLY A 77 7.89 18.28 0.53
N HIS A 78 8.80 18.00 -0.40
CA HIS A 78 8.47 18.01 -1.84
C HIS A 78 7.65 16.80 -2.27
N ILE A 79 7.76 15.69 -1.53
CA ILE A 79 6.94 14.50 -1.74
C ILE A 79 6.40 14.02 -0.39
N LEU A 80 5.24 13.41 -0.40
CA LEU A 80 4.63 12.88 0.81
C LEU A 80 5.35 11.59 1.24
N ASN A 81 5.34 11.31 2.54
CA ASN A 81 5.81 10.03 3.01
C ASN A 81 4.68 8.99 2.92
N VAL A 82 5.00 7.72 3.15
CA VAL A 82 4.03 6.62 3.00
C VAL A 82 2.86 6.78 3.98
N LYS A 83 3.12 7.23 5.20
CA LYS A 83 2.03 7.42 6.19
C LYS A 83 1.03 8.46 5.72
N GLU A 84 1.50 9.55 5.14
CA GLU A 84 0.64 10.60 4.59
C GLU A 84 -0.17 10.07 3.41
N LEU A 85 0.44 9.27 2.54
CA LEU A 85 -0.25 8.64 1.41
C LEU A 85 -1.35 7.69 1.89
N LEU A 86 -1.06 6.88 2.91
CA LEU A 86 -2.06 5.97 3.50
C LEU A 86 -3.22 6.74 4.12
N SER A 87 -2.93 7.85 4.82
CA SER A 87 -3.98 8.70 5.38
C SER A 87 -4.87 9.29 4.30
N GLN A 88 -4.28 9.79 3.21
CA GLN A 88 -5.05 10.29 2.08
C GLN A 88 -5.90 9.19 1.43
N LEU A 89 -5.33 8.00 1.26
CA LEU A 89 -6.03 6.86 0.72
C LEU A 89 -7.29 6.56 1.53
N LYS A 90 -7.16 6.54 2.85
CA LYS A 90 -8.30 6.29 3.75
C LYS A 90 -9.33 7.42 3.68
N ALA A 91 -8.87 8.66 3.65
CA ALA A 91 -9.76 9.83 3.54
C ALA A 91 -10.57 9.81 2.26
N MET A 92 -10.03 9.26 1.18
CA MET A 92 -10.72 9.13 -0.11
C MET A 92 -11.56 7.86 -0.24
N GLY A 93 -11.64 7.05 0.80
CA GLY A 93 -12.47 5.85 0.83
C GLY A 93 -11.78 4.57 0.39
N GLY A 94 -10.47 4.59 0.22
CA GLY A 94 -9.69 3.39 -0.10
C GLY A 94 -9.68 2.39 1.05
N LYS A 95 -9.53 1.11 0.71
CA LYS A 95 -9.42 0.03 1.70
C LYS A 95 -8.00 -0.49 1.75
N VAL A 96 -7.55 -0.80 2.97
CA VAL A 96 -6.20 -1.33 3.22
C VAL A 96 -6.33 -2.63 4.01
N TYR A 97 -5.75 -3.69 3.47
CA TYR A 97 -5.79 -5.01 4.08
C TYR A 97 -4.37 -5.55 4.25
N ALA A 98 -4.16 -6.35 5.30
CA ALA A 98 -2.91 -7.03 5.55
C ALA A 98 -3.07 -8.53 5.30
N CYS A 99 -2.07 -9.15 4.67
CA CYS A 99 -2.09 -10.58 4.38
C CYS A 99 -1.85 -11.39 5.65
N SER A 100 -2.85 -12.15 6.08
CA SER A 100 -2.76 -12.95 7.31
C SER A 100 -1.68 -14.02 7.24
N SER A 101 -1.49 -14.64 6.08
CA SER A 101 -0.44 -15.65 5.89
C SER A 101 0.96 -15.06 6.05
N SER A 102 1.21 -13.91 5.44
CA SER A 102 2.51 -13.22 5.56
C SER A 102 2.74 -12.71 6.97
N MET A 103 1.70 -12.23 7.63
CA MET A 103 1.80 -11.83 9.04
C MET A 103 2.26 -13.00 9.91
N GLY A 104 1.67 -14.18 9.73
CA GLY A 104 2.09 -15.38 10.43
C GLY A 104 3.53 -15.76 10.14
N LEU A 105 3.90 -15.74 8.86
CA LEU A 105 5.25 -16.09 8.43
C LEU A 105 6.31 -15.14 9.00
N LEU A 106 6.02 -13.85 9.06
CA LEU A 106 6.94 -12.82 9.51
C LEU A 106 6.76 -12.46 10.99
N ASN A 107 5.91 -13.21 11.69
CA ASN A 107 5.64 -13.01 13.11
C ASN A 107 5.18 -11.58 13.43
N ILE A 108 4.25 -11.07 12.64
CA ILE A 108 3.64 -9.76 12.84
C ILE A 108 2.27 -9.97 13.46
N SER A 109 2.02 -9.37 14.62
CA SER A 109 0.72 -9.42 15.28
C SER A 109 -0.18 -8.29 14.77
N ARG A 110 -1.48 -8.47 14.91
CA ARG A 110 -2.45 -7.45 14.52
C ARG A 110 -2.24 -6.12 15.25
N ASP A 111 -1.81 -6.17 16.50
CA ASP A 111 -1.56 -4.97 17.32
C ASP A 111 -0.43 -4.12 16.79
N GLU A 112 0.45 -4.70 15.98
CA GLU A 112 1.56 -3.97 15.38
C GLU A 112 1.17 -3.17 14.13
N LEU A 113 -0.04 -3.38 13.61
CA LEU A 113 -0.49 -2.70 12.39
C LEU A 113 -1.02 -1.30 12.68
N THR A 114 -0.82 -0.39 11.73
CA THR A 114 -1.34 0.98 11.82
C THR A 114 -2.86 1.01 11.76
N ALA A 115 -3.45 2.11 12.21
CA ALA A 115 -4.90 2.29 12.21
C ALA A 115 -5.49 2.32 10.80
N GLU A 116 -4.70 2.62 9.77
CA GLU A 116 -5.16 2.65 8.39
C GLU A 116 -5.51 1.27 7.85
N VAL A 117 -4.99 0.20 8.45
CA VAL A 117 -5.33 -1.16 8.05
C VAL A 117 -6.74 -1.49 8.53
N ASP A 118 -7.64 -1.74 7.59
CA ASP A 118 -9.04 -2.04 7.91
C ASP A 118 -9.20 -3.43 8.54
N LYS A 119 -8.53 -4.43 7.97
CA LYS A 119 -8.53 -5.79 8.52
C LYS A 119 -7.43 -6.63 7.86
N SER A 120 -7.14 -7.77 8.47
CA SER A 120 -6.30 -8.79 7.85
C SER A 120 -7.19 -9.85 7.19
N MET A 121 -6.68 -10.45 6.11
CA MET A 121 -7.39 -11.52 5.40
C MET A 121 -6.40 -12.37 4.61
N GLY A 122 -6.83 -13.54 4.19
CA GLY A 122 -6.05 -14.37 3.28
C GLY A 122 -6.20 -13.91 1.82
N LEU A 123 -5.29 -14.39 0.98
CA LEU A 123 -5.29 -14.05 -0.44
C LEU A 123 -6.58 -14.49 -1.14
N THR A 124 -7.09 -15.67 -0.82
CA THR A 124 -8.32 -16.18 -1.43
C THR A 124 -9.49 -15.24 -1.16
N THR A 125 -9.62 -14.75 0.08
CA THR A 125 -10.67 -13.80 0.43
C THR A 125 -10.49 -12.49 -0.34
N PHE A 126 -9.26 -11.99 -0.41
CA PHE A 126 -8.99 -10.76 -1.17
C PHE A 126 -9.37 -10.89 -2.65
N LEU A 127 -8.96 -11.99 -3.29
CA LEU A 127 -9.28 -12.21 -4.70
C LEU A 127 -10.78 -12.37 -4.93
N THR A 128 -11.49 -12.99 -3.98
CA THR A 128 -12.95 -13.10 -4.07
C THR A 128 -13.63 -11.73 -3.98
N GLU A 129 -13.17 -10.89 -3.05
CA GLU A 129 -13.73 -9.54 -2.88
C GLU A 129 -13.40 -8.60 -4.04
N THR A 130 -12.34 -8.89 -4.78
CA THR A 130 -11.86 -8.04 -5.88
C THR A 130 -12.11 -8.63 -7.25
N LYS A 131 -13.04 -9.57 -7.38
CA LYS A 131 -13.31 -10.27 -8.66
C LYS A 131 -13.67 -9.36 -9.81
N ASN A 132 -14.23 -8.18 -9.52
CA ASN A 132 -14.63 -7.20 -10.55
C ASN A 132 -13.61 -6.04 -10.63
N SER A 133 -12.41 -6.25 -10.19
CA SER A 133 -11.36 -5.23 -10.17
C SER A 133 -10.23 -5.60 -11.11
N GLN A 134 -9.60 -4.57 -11.65
CA GLN A 134 -8.31 -4.72 -12.29
C GLN A 134 -7.28 -4.96 -11.18
N ILE A 135 -6.44 -5.97 -11.33
CA ILE A 135 -5.44 -6.34 -10.31
C ILE A 135 -4.06 -5.93 -10.78
N LEU A 136 -3.33 -5.22 -9.91
CA LEU A 136 -1.94 -4.87 -10.13
C LEU A 136 -1.08 -5.50 -9.04
N PHE A 137 0.04 -6.06 -9.42
CA PHE A 137 1.04 -6.60 -8.50
C PHE A 137 2.24 -5.67 -8.46
N ILE A 138 2.54 -5.17 -7.26
CA ILE A 138 3.57 -4.14 -7.05
C ILE A 138 4.81 -4.72 -6.33
#